data_c3404738842a994dae9174d858e3f5c6
#
_entry.id   c3404738842a994dae9174d858e3f5c6
#
_cell.length_a   1.000
_cell.length_b   1.000
_cell.length_c   1.000
_cell.angle_alpha   90.00
_cell.angle_beta   90.00
_cell.angle_gamma   90.00
#
_symmetry.space_group_name_H-M   'P 1'
#
loop_
_entity.id
_entity.type
_entity.pdbx_description
1 polymer ?
#
loop_
_entity_poly.entity_id
_entity_poly.type
_entity_poly.pdbx_seq_one_letter_code
_entity_poly.pdbx_strand_id
1 'polypeptide(L)'
;MLKKNINIFWLLYLFILIGVSSCQSNKRFNRIFFGGQIINPSASFVTLYKDNKTIDCLSLNKNYRFFKYYDSLEVGIYKLEHIPEYKSVFLEKGDSIWVRINASSFKESIVYSGRGAAKNNFMMDLLLYFEEENSFLSSKYSKDGVNFKSLIDSLLNQKKRRWIEMDSINHLTPIAQKITQAAYIYPYATRKERYALLRGTNWNETQNKSYFDYRKYLSFGETDLAFFDPYINYLMNYLSEKALDSAQNYFRNKQTTIHNIKRLQLINQYISGSVLKNNLARALAFEELLNLENQKNHDEFLKQFLMVNNSKSHFNEVLGLHNDINNMSKGRKLPELALQNHKLDTISSNLFYGRPTVLYFWSQTQMGHYRNTIQKAKKLSKQFPQYQFKGVCLQPFNEIVLQVHKMMEIPAETQLAFIDFEKGSKQWVVSLLNRAIVLDKRGVIIDGFGNFSSPEFSNLLRKY
;
A
#
# COMPACT_ATOMS: atom_id res chain seq x y z
N MET A 1 -23.69 47.14 -64.64
CA MET A 1 -22.85 46.03 -64.24
C MET A 1 -22.26 46.21 -62.81
N LEU A 2 -22.92 46.89 -61.88
CA LEU A 2 -22.34 47.20 -60.56
C LEU A 2 -23.19 46.68 -59.35
N LYS A 3 -24.24 45.89 -59.56
CA LYS A 3 -25.09 45.36 -58.48
C LYS A 3 -24.78 43.89 -58.04
N LYS A 4 -23.82 43.16 -58.69
CA LYS A 4 -23.60 41.75 -58.42
C LYS A 4 -22.39 41.48 -57.47
N ASN A 5 -21.55 42.49 -57.26
CA ASN A 5 -20.32 42.31 -56.44
C ASN A 5 -20.50 42.61 -54.95
N ILE A 6 -21.57 43.25 -54.55
CA ILE A 6 -21.85 43.58 -53.13
C ILE A 6 -22.27 42.34 -52.32
N ASN A 7 -22.98 41.41 -52.96
CA ASN A 7 -23.45 40.19 -52.27
C ASN A 7 -22.35 39.18 -51.96
N ILE A 8 -21.27 39.18 -52.76
CA ILE A 8 -20.12 38.25 -52.53
C ILE A 8 -19.25 38.75 -51.37
N PHE A 9 -19.08 40.06 -51.21
CA PHE A 9 -18.36 40.65 -50.11
C PHE A 9 -19.09 40.47 -48.77
N TRP A 10 -20.42 40.53 -48.75
CA TRP A 10 -21.20 40.25 -47.55
C TRP A 10 -21.20 38.77 -47.16
N LEU A 11 -21.19 37.86 -48.14
CA LEU A 11 -21.03 36.40 -47.87
C LEU A 11 -19.63 36.03 -47.35
N LEU A 12 -18.59 36.66 -47.88
CA LEU A 12 -17.21 36.50 -47.38
C LEU A 12 -17.05 37.06 -45.95
N TYR A 13 -17.67 38.18 -45.62
CA TYR A 13 -17.67 38.78 -44.29
C TYR A 13 -18.45 37.94 -43.29
N LEU A 14 -19.55 37.32 -43.72
CA LEU A 14 -20.35 36.39 -42.89
C LEU A 14 -19.55 35.08 -42.60
N PHE A 15 -18.79 34.57 -43.58
CA PHE A 15 -17.91 33.40 -43.38
C PHE A 15 -16.72 33.68 -42.46
N ILE A 16 -16.15 34.89 -42.48
CA ILE A 16 -15.09 35.30 -41.57
C ILE A 16 -15.63 35.47 -40.14
N LEU A 17 -16.85 35.96 -39.95
CA LEU A 17 -17.48 36.07 -38.62
C LEU A 17 -17.84 34.74 -37.99
N ILE A 18 -18.12 33.69 -38.78
CA ILE A 18 -18.36 32.33 -38.28
C ILE A 18 -17.06 31.63 -37.89
N GLY A 19 -15.94 31.97 -38.52
CA GLY A 19 -14.61 31.44 -38.21
C GLY A 19 -14.00 31.89 -36.87
N VAL A 20 -14.48 33.02 -36.31
CA VAL A 20 -13.94 33.60 -35.07
C VAL A 20 -14.68 33.13 -33.82
N SER A 21 -15.83 32.43 -33.95
CA SER A 21 -16.63 31.92 -32.85
C SER A 21 -16.18 30.56 -32.33
N SER A 22 -15.11 29.98 -32.92
CA SER A 22 -14.62 28.65 -32.52
C SER A 22 -13.58 28.67 -31.40
N CYS A 23 -13.40 29.77 -30.69
CA CYS A 23 -12.41 29.86 -29.59
C CYS A 23 -13.09 29.95 -28.23
N GLN A 24 -14.02 29.04 -27.96
CA GLN A 24 -14.56 28.82 -26.61
C GLN A 24 -14.54 27.33 -26.25
N SER A 25 -13.39 26.79 -25.91
CA SER A 25 -13.41 25.47 -25.26
C SER A 25 -12.16 25.13 -24.41
N ASN A 26 -11.22 26.04 -24.18
CA ASN A 26 -10.04 25.70 -23.38
C ASN A 26 -10.29 25.54 -21.88
N LYS A 27 -11.42 25.97 -21.33
CA LYS A 27 -11.74 25.79 -19.91
C LYS A 27 -12.16 24.36 -19.54
N ARG A 28 -12.76 23.59 -20.45
CA ARG A 28 -13.18 22.20 -20.17
C ARG A 28 -12.00 21.22 -20.12
N PHE A 29 -10.90 21.48 -20.79
CA PHE A 29 -9.74 20.59 -20.83
C PHE A 29 -8.77 20.73 -19.63
N ASN A 30 -8.98 21.71 -18.77
CA ASN A 30 -8.12 21.93 -17.59
C ASN A 30 -8.67 21.30 -16.30
N ARG A 31 -9.90 20.79 -16.31
CA ARG A 31 -10.55 20.13 -15.17
C ARG A 31 -10.24 18.65 -15.16
N ILE A 32 -10.21 18.09 -13.95
CA ILE A 32 -10.19 16.65 -13.74
C ILE A 32 -11.55 16.22 -13.25
N PHE A 33 -12.18 15.28 -13.95
CA PHE A 33 -13.32 14.54 -13.41
C PHE A 33 -12.81 13.21 -12.85
N PHE A 34 -13.09 12.95 -11.59
CA PHE A 34 -12.81 11.68 -10.95
C PHE A 34 -14.04 11.18 -10.21
N GLY A 35 -14.47 9.98 -10.53
CA GLY A 35 -15.63 9.34 -9.90
C GLY A 35 -15.56 7.83 -10.00
N GLY A 36 -16.51 7.17 -9.36
CA GLY A 36 -16.55 5.71 -9.39
C GLY A 36 -17.74 5.10 -8.69
N GLN A 37 -17.75 3.77 -8.67
CA GLN A 37 -18.70 2.94 -7.96
C GLN A 37 -17.98 1.87 -7.15
N ILE A 38 -18.36 1.73 -5.89
CA ILE A 38 -17.89 0.69 -5.00
C ILE A 38 -19.00 -0.37 -4.85
N ILE A 39 -18.73 -1.60 -5.23
CA ILE A 39 -19.63 -2.75 -5.02
C ILE A 39 -19.26 -3.36 -3.67
N ASN A 40 -20.24 -3.75 -2.87
CA ASN A 40 -20.06 -4.29 -1.51
C ASN A 40 -19.18 -3.39 -0.63
N PRO A 41 -19.55 -2.10 -0.47
CA PRO A 41 -18.70 -1.16 0.25
C PRO A 41 -18.52 -1.54 1.72
N SER A 42 -17.29 -1.38 2.22
CA SER A 42 -16.92 -1.55 3.62
C SER A 42 -17.03 -0.26 4.44
N ALA A 43 -17.22 0.88 3.77
CA ALA A 43 -17.41 2.20 4.36
C ALA A 43 -18.36 3.03 3.47
N SER A 44 -18.94 4.10 4.02
CA SER A 44 -19.84 5.01 3.30
C SER A 44 -19.12 6.09 2.49
N PHE A 45 -17.81 6.03 2.38
CA PHE A 45 -16.97 7.04 1.72
C PHE A 45 -15.73 6.43 1.08
N VAL A 46 -15.08 7.20 0.21
CA VAL A 46 -13.72 6.97 -0.27
C VAL A 46 -12.88 8.21 0.03
N THR A 47 -11.59 8.03 0.30
CA THR A 47 -10.67 9.13 0.57
C THR A 47 -9.61 9.21 -0.51
N LEU A 48 -9.35 10.41 -0.99
CA LEU A 48 -8.28 10.70 -1.93
C LEU A 48 -7.14 11.41 -1.20
N TYR A 49 -5.95 10.82 -1.25
CA TYR A 49 -4.73 11.40 -0.67
C TYR A 49 -3.73 11.78 -1.75
N LYS A 50 -2.92 12.80 -1.48
CA LYS A 50 -1.69 13.09 -2.21
C LYS A 50 -0.57 13.38 -1.20
N ASP A 51 0.58 12.76 -1.38
CA ASP A 51 1.76 12.97 -0.54
C ASP A 51 1.45 12.81 0.96
N ASN A 52 0.68 11.76 1.31
CA ASN A 52 0.17 11.45 2.66
C ASN A 52 -0.75 12.52 3.28
N LYS A 53 -1.25 13.47 2.48
CA LYS A 53 -2.24 14.47 2.92
C LYS A 53 -3.60 14.13 2.32
N THR A 54 -4.64 14.20 3.13
CA THR A 54 -6.02 14.08 2.65
C THR A 54 -6.34 15.25 1.73
N ILE A 55 -6.72 14.94 0.50
CA ILE A 55 -7.18 15.91 -0.50
C ILE A 55 -8.70 16.04 -0.43
N ASP A 56 -9.38 14.90 -0.30
CA ASP A 56 -10.83 14.87 -0.28
C ASP A 56 -11.38 13.60 0.37
N CYS A 57 -12.58 13.70 0.96
CA CYS A 57 -13.35 12.58 1.45
C CYS A 57 -14.72 12.61 0.77
N LEU A 58 -14.96 11.66 -0.12
CA LEU A 58 -16.13 11.62 -1.01
C LEU A 58 -17.14 10.59 -0.49
N SER A 59 -18.29 11.05 -0.05
CA SER A 59 -19.38 10.19 0.40
C SER A 59 -19.99 9.40 -0.77
N LEU A 60 -20.32 8.12 -0.50
CA LEU A 60 -21.06 7.28 -1.43
C LEU A 60 -22.54 7.63 -1.39
N ASN A 61 -23.16 7.80 -2.56
CA ASN A 61 -24.61 7.97 -2.69
C ASN A 61 -25.35 6.62 -2.51
N LYS A 62 -26.69 6.62 -2.61
CA LYS A 62 -27.56 5.43 -2.47
C LYS A 62 -27.21 4.29 -3.46
N ASN A 63 -26.55 4.60 -4.58
CA ASN A 63 -26.09 3.64 -5.58
C ASN A 63 -24.62 3.30 -5.40
N TYR A 64 -24.03 3.59 -4.25
CA TYR A 64 -22.61 3.40 -3.93
C TYR A 64 -21.66 4.09 -4.91
N ARG A 65 -22.04 5.26 -5.43
CA ARG A 65 -21.27 6.06 -6.37
C ARG A 65 -20.75 7.31 -5.70
N PHE A 66 -19.55 7.74 -6.11
CA PHE A 66 -18.94 9.02 -5.76
C PHE A 66 -18.45 9.71 -7.05
N PHE A 67 -18.37 11.01 -7.06
CA PHE A 67 -17.74 11.77 -8.15
C PHE A 67 -17.49 13.20 -7.74
N LYS A 68 -16.46 13.80 -8.34
CA LYS A 68 -16.16 15.23 -8.18
C LYS A 68 -15.41 15.77 -9.39
N TYR A 69 -15.61 17.06 -9.65
CA TYR A 69 -14.82 17.86 -10.59
C TYR A 69 -13.79 18.66 -9.80
N TYR A 70 -12.56 18.64 -10.25
CA TYR A 70 -11.45 19.37 -9.65
C TYR A 70 -10.92 20.38 -10.66
N ASP A 71 -10.92 21.66 -10.29
CA ASP A 71 -10.44 22.76 -11.14
C ASP A 71 -8.92 22.95 -11.04
N SER A 72 -8.34 22.63 -9.86
CA SER A 72 -6.94 22.94 -9.51
C SER A 72 -6.17 21.78 -8.88
N LEU A 73 -6.57 20.54 -9.20
CA LEU A 73 -5.85 19.39 -8.70
C LEU A 73 -4.46 19.30 -9.38
N GLU A 74 -3.42 19.13 -8.59
CA GLU A 74 -2.06 18.94 -9.11
C GLU A 74 -1.92 17.62 -9.86
N VAL A 75 -1.12 17.61 -10.92
CA VAL A 75 -0.78 16.39 -11.66
C VAL A 75 0.07 15.47 -10.79
N GLY A 76 -0.22 14.17 -10.81
CA GLY A 76 0.61 13.19 -10.11
C GLY A 76 -0.13 11.95 -9.63
N ILE A 77 0.56 11.23 -8.77
CA ILE A 77 0.06 10.01 -8.15
C ILE A 77 -0.75 10.37 -6.92
N TYR A 78 -1.94 9.82 -6.85
CA TYR A 78 -2.85 9.90 -5.71
C TYR A 78 -3.04 8.50 -5.13
N LYS A 79 -3.41 8.44 -3.86
CA LYS A 79 -3.87 7.23 -3.20
C LYS A 79 -5.40 7.31 -3.06
N LEU A 80 -6.12 6.42 -3.73
CA LEU A 80 -7.54 6.20 -3.53
C LEU A 80 -7.71 5.13 -2.46
N GLU A 81 -8.33 5.50 -1.35
CA GLU A 81 -8.59 4.60 -0.23
C GLU A 81 -10.07 4.33 -0.08
N HIS A 82 -10.41 3.06 0.11
CA HIS A 82 -11.69 2.59 0.63
C HIS A 82 -11.37 1.59 1.74
N ILE A 83 -11.46 2.05 2.96
CA ILE A 83 -10.95 1.37 4.16
C ILE A 83 -11.28 -0.12 4.19
N PRO A 84 -10.28 -0.99 4.46
CA PRO A 84 -8.88 -0.72 4.81
C PRO A 84 -7.93 -0.74 3.61
N GLU A 85 -8.44 -0.88 2.40
CA GLU A 85 -7.66 -1.06 1.18
C GLU A 85 -7.41 0.28 0.47
N TYR A 86 -6.30 0.36 -0.25
CA TYR A 86 -5.99 1.51 -1.09
C TYR A 86 -5.29 1.13 -2.38
N LYS A 87 -5.34 2.03 -3.37
CA LYS A 87 -4.59 1.93 -4.63
C LYS A 87 -4.09 3.29 -5.10
N SER A 88 -2.93 3.25 -5.74
CA SER A 88 -2.42 4.42 -6.45
C SER A 88 -3.22 4.65 -7.73
N VAL A 89 -3.60 5.90 -7.98
CA VAL A 89 -4.23 6.37 -9.20
C VAL A 89 -3.46 7.59 -9.70
N PHE A 90 -3.14 7.64 -10.98
CA PHE A 90 -2.52 8.80 -11.59
C PHE A 90 -3.59 9.70 -12.20
N LEU A 91 -3.59 10.96 -11.80
CA LEU A 91 -4.52 11.98 -12.27
C LEU A 91 -3.75 13.17 -12.86
N GLU A 92 -4.22 13.66 -13.99
CA GLU A 92 -3.69 14.84 -14.66
C GLU A 92 -4.78 15.68 -15.31
N LYS A 93 -4.46 16.92 -15.65
CA LYS A 93 -5.41 17.85 -16.29
C LYS A 93 -6.02 17.25 -17.56
N GLY A 94 -7.32 17.38 -17.69
CA GLY A 94 -8.07 16.84 -18.81
C GLY A 94 -8.56 15.41 -18.61
N ASP A 95 -8.18 14.70 -17.54
CA ASP A 95 -8.71 13.38 -17.24
C ASP A 95 -10.21 13.43 -16.93
N SER A 96 -10.90 12.38 -17.39
CA SER A 96 -12.30 12.11 -17.05
C SER A 96 -12.39 10.62 -16.75
N ILE A 97 -12.08 10.27 -15.51
CA ILE A 97 -11.88 8.88 -15.08
C ILE A 97 -13.04 8.44 -14.20
N TRP A 98 -13.57 7.28 -14.54
CA TRP A 98 -14.51 6.53 -13.74
C TRP A 98 -13.87 5.21 -13.31
N VAL A 99 -13.88 4.90 -12.00
CA VAL A 99 -13.37 3.66 -11.45
C VAL A 99 -14.51 2.78 -10.93
N ARG A 100 -14.42 1.48 -11.18
CA ARG A 100 -15.30 0.47 -10.58
C ARG A 100 -14.47 -0.47 -9.72
N ILE A 101 -14.93 -0.69 -8.49
CA ILE A 101 -14.22 -1.51 -7.50
C ILE A 101 -15.25 -2.40 -6.80
N ASN A 102 -14.93 -3.68 -6.60
CA ASN A 102 -15.63 -4.55 -5.67
C ASN A 102 -14.81 -4.64 -4.39
N ALA A 103 -15.31 -4.09 -3.29
CA ALA A 103 -14.57 -4.07 -2.03
C ALA A 103 -14.25 -5.46 -1.47
N SER A 104 -15.04 -6.50 -1.80
CA SER A 104 -14.78 -7.88 -1.38
C SER A 104 -13.63 -8.56 -2.15
N SER A 105 -13.19 -7.98 -3.28
CA SER A 105 -12.06 -8.44 -4.11
C SER A 105 -11.34 -7.22 -4.65
N PHE A 106 -10.87 -6.37 -3.72
CA PHE A 106 -10.46 -5.01 -4.03
C PHE A 106 -9.40 -4.93 -5.13
N LYS A 107 -8.34 -5.72 -5.03
CA LYS A 107 -7.19 -5.64 -5.94
C LYS A 107 -7.53 -6.12 -7.36
N GLU A 108 -8.25 -7.22 -7.47
CA GLU A 108 -8.51 -7.91 -8.74
C GLU A 108 -9.66 -7.28 -9.53
N SER A 109 -10.46 -6.41 -8.89
CA SER A 109 -11.69 -5.88 -9.47
C SER A 109 -11.61 -4.44 -9.96
N ILE A 110 -10.47 -3.76 -9.77
CA ILE A 110 -10.33 -2.35 -10.13
C ILE A 110 -10.23 -2.21 -11.64
N VAL A 111 -11.18 -1.48 -12.22
CA VAL A 111 -11.18 -1.14 -13.64
C VAL A 111 -11.47 0.35 -13.82
N TYR A 112 -10.65 1.00 -14.62
CA TYR A 112 -10.83 2.41 -14.97
C TYR A 112 -11.44 2.54 -16.37
N SER A 113 -12.30 3.52 -16.56
CA SER A 113 -12.89 3.88 -17.86
C SER A 113 -12.90 5.40 -18.07
N GLY A 114 -13.04 5.82 -19.32
CA GLY A 114 -13.03 7.24 -19.70
C GLY A 114 -11.65 7.74 -20.14
N ARG A 115 -11.55 9.04 -20.40
CA ARG A 115 -10.30 9.67 -20.86
C ARG A 115 -9.27 9.67 -19.75
N GLY A 116 -8.06 9.15 -20.03
CA GLY A 116 -6.98 8.99 -19.08
C GLY A 116 -7.00 7.64 -18.34
N ALA A 117 -7.97 6.76 -18.62
CA ALA A 117 -8.06 5.44 -17.97
C ALA A 117 -6.93 4.48 -18.36
N ALA A 118 -6.44 4.54 -19.59
CA ALA A 118 -5.45 3.59 -20.13
C ALA A 118 -4.19 3.49 -19.27
N LYS A 119 -3.64 4.62 -18.82
CA LYS A 119 -2.44 4.68 -17.96
C LYS A 119 -2.67 4.01 -16.60
N ASN A 120 -3.86 4.17 -16.03
CA ASN A 120 -4.22 3.55 -14.76
C ASN A 120 -4.50 2.05 -14.90
N ASN A 121 -5.20 1.63 -15.94
CA ASN A 121 -5.41 0.20 -16.26
C ASN A 121 -4.07 -0.50 -16.51
N PHE A 122 -3.15 0.12 -17.28
CA PHE A 122 -1.81 -0.42 -17.48
C PHE A 122 -1.08 -0.67 -16.15
N MET A 123 -1.14 0.29 -15.20
CA MET A 123 -0.53 0.11 -13.88
C MET A 123 -1.21 -1.00 -13.07
N MET A 124 -2.53 -1.18 -13.21
CA MET A 124 -3.26 -2.27 -12.54
C MET A 124 -2.90 -3.64 -13.14
N ASP A 125 -2.83 -3.75 -14.47
CA ASP A 125 -2.40 -4.97 -15.15
C ASP A 125 -1.00 -5.40 -14.71
N LEU A 126 -0.07 -4.44 -14.56
CA LEU A 126 1.27 -4.71 -14.05
C LEU A 126 1.24 -5.35 -12.66
N LEU A 127 0.37 -4.89 -11.75
CA LEU A 127 0.28 -5.46 -10.40
C LEU A 127 -0.14 -6.94 -10.44
N LEU A 128 -1.14 -7.27 -11.26
CA LEU A 128 -1.60 -8.65 -11.45
C LEU A 128 -0.48 -9.53 -12.04
N TYR A 129 0.21 -9.04 -13.07
CA TYR A 129 1.36 -9.77 -13.63
C TYR A 129 2.48 -9.98 -12.61
N PHE A 130 2.75 -8.99 -11.75
CA PHE A 130 3.79 -9.15 -10.74
C PHE A 130 3.42 -10.18 -9.67
N GLU A 131 2.16 -10.32 -9.32
CA GLU A 131 1.68 -11.37 -8.40
C GLU A 131 1.88 -12.76 -9.00
N GLU A 132 1.49 -12.98 -10.25
CA GLU A 132 1.73 -14.24 -10.99
C GLU A 132 3.22 -14.54 -11.11
N GLU A 133 4.01 -13.56 -11.54
CA GLU A 133 5.47 -13.69 -11.70
C GLU A 133 6.20 -13.95 -10.38
N ASN A 134 5.70 -13.45 -9.24
CA ASN A 134 6.34 -13.68 -7.94
C ASN A 134 6.35 -15.17 -7.58
N SER A 135 5.26 -15.89 -7.83
CA SER A 135 5.19 -17.34 -7.62
C SER A 135 6.18 -18.09 -8.53
N PHE A 136 6.23 -17.71 -9.81
CA PHE A 136 7.18 -18.28 -10.78
C PHE A 136 8.64 -17.99 -10.41
N LEU A 137 8.96 -16.73 -10.03
CA LEU A 137 10.31 -16.30 -9.75
C LEU A 137 10.87 -16.82 -8.43
N SER A 138 10.01 -17.22 -7.49
CA SER A 138 10.46 -17.69 -6.17
C SER A 138 11.52 -18.78 -6.25
N SER A 139 11.36 -19.75 -7.17
CA SER A 139 12.32 -20.83 -7.42
C SER A 139 13.52 -20.42 -8.28
N LYS A 140 13.50 -19.24 -8.90
CA LYS A 140 14.54 -18.80 -9.85
C LYS A 140 15.66 -18.01 -9.18
N TYR A 141 15.47 -17.55 -7.94
CA TYR A 141 16.53 -16.90 -7.17
C TYR A 141 17.73 -17.82 -6.87
N SER A 142 17.62 -19.14 -7.06
CA SER A 142 18.73 -20.09 -6.97
C SER A 142 19.62 -20.14 -8.21
N LYS A 143 19.18 -19.59 -9.36
CA LYS A 143 19.98 -19.55 -10.61
C LYS A 143 21.25 -18.70 -10.42
N ASP A 144 22.25 -18.91 -11.30
CA ASP A 144 23.38 -18.01 -11.41
C ASP A 144 22.97 -16.62 -11.90
N GLY A 145 23.84 -15.61 -11.69
CA GLY A 145 23.51 -14.22 -11.97
C GLY A 145 23.24 -13.89 -13.42
N VAL A 146 23.92 -14.55 -14.35
CA VAL A 146 23.76 -14.33 -15.80
C VAL A 146 22.38 -14.82 -16.24
N ASN A 147 22.02 -16.04 -15.88
CA ASN A 147 20.72 -16.61 -16.21
C ASN A 147 19.56 -15.90 -15.50
N PHE A 148 19.75 -15.49 -14.24
CA PHE A 148 18.74 -14.71 -13.52
C PHE A 148 18.54 -13.33 -14.18
N LYS A 149 19.63 -12.61 -14.47
CA LYS A 149 19.58 -11.31 -15.15
C LYS A 149 18.86 -11.41 -16.50
N SER A 150 19.24 -12.39 -17.34
CA SER A 150 18.60 -12.61 -18.64
C SER A 150 17.10 -12.88 -18.53
N LEU A 151 16.66 -13.66 -17.53
CA LEU A 151 15.24 -13.91 -17.26
C LEU A 151 14.52 -12.60 -16.89
N ILE A 152 15.08 -11.82 -15.95
CA ILE A 152 14.47 -10.54 -15.52
C ILE A 152 14.42 -9.54 -16.69
N ASP A 153 15.47 -9.47 -17.52
CA ASP A 153 15.52 -8.58 -18.70
C ASP A 153 14.49 -9.00 -19.75
N SER A 154 14.25 -10.29 -19.94
CA SER A 154 13.20 -10.81 -20.83
C SER A 154 11.82 -10.39 -20.39
N LEU A 155 11.50 -10.54 -19.08
CA LEU A 155 10.22 -10.12 -18.50
C LEU A 155 10.01 -8.60 -18.58
N LEU A 156 11.06 -7.81 -18.30
CA LEU A 156 11.05 -6.36 -18.45
C LEU A 156 10.75 -5.94 -19.89
N ASN A 157 11.41 -6.58 -20.87
CA ASN A 157 11.20 -6.29 -22.29
C ASN A 157 9.77 -6.63 -22.76
N GLN A 158 9.12 -7.63 -22.18
CA GLN A 158 7.71 -7.91 -22.45
C GLN A 158 6.82 -6.75 -21.97
N LYS A 159 7.06 -6.21 -20.76
CA LYS A 159 6.28 -5.07 -20.26
C LYS A 159 6.57 -3.80 -21.03
N LYS A 160 7.83 -3.58 -21.45
CA LYS A 160 8.22 -2.46 -22.30
C LYS A 160 7.46 -2.47 -23.63
N ARG A 161 7.31 -3.63 -24.29
CA ARG A 161 6.53 -3.74 -25.53
C ARG A 161 5.06 -3.36 -25.32
N ARG A 162 4.42 -3.85 -24.26
CA ARG A 162 3.04 -3.49 -23.92
C ARG A 162 2.90 -1.99 -23.62
N TRP A 163 3.89 -1.41 -22.93
CA TRP A 163 3.92 0.04 -22.67
C TRP A 163 4.01 0.84 -23.96
N ILE A 164 4.89 0.47 -24.91
CA ILE A 164 5.02 1.13 -26.21
C ILE A 164 3.70 1.08 -26.99
N GLU A 165 3.04 -0.06 -27.02
CA GLU A 165 1.74 -0.21 -27.66
C GLU A 165 0.69 0.71 -27.01
N MET A 166 0.58 0.71 -25.70
CA MET A 166 -0.36 1.56 -24.96
C MET A 166 -0.07 3.06 -25.19
N ASP A 167 1.20 3.49 -25.15
CA ASP A 167 1.59 4.87 -25.36
C ASP A 167 1.33 5.33 -26.81
N SER A 168 1.60 4.46 -27.81
CA SER A 168 1.35 4.77 -29.21
C SER A 168 -0.13 5.02 -29.55
N ILE A 169 -1.03 4.35 -28.82
CA ILE A 169 -2.49 4.50 -29.01
C ILE A 169 -3.02 5.72 -28.24
N ASN A 170 -2.50 5.96 -27.03
CA ASN A 170 -3.09 6.93 -26.09
C ASN A 170 -2.34 8.28 -26.05
N HIS A 171 -1.17 8.38 -26.66
CA HIS A 171 -0.35 9.61 -26.73
C HIS A 171 -0.19 10.26 -25.34
N LEU A 172 0.44 9.52 -24.40
CA LEU A 172 0.60 9.96 -23.03
C LEU A 172 1.40 11.26 -22.92
N THR A 173 1.06 12.06 -21.92
CA THR A 173 1.88 13.22 -21.54
C THR A 173 3.27 12.79 -21.03
N PRO A 174 4.30 13.65 -21.08
CA PRO A 174 5.64 13.30 -20.58
C PRO A 174 5.66 12.83 -19.13
N ILE A 175 4.83 13.41 -18.27
CA ILE A 175 4.73 12.99 -16.87
C ILE A 175 4.02 11.63 -16.74
N ALA A 176 2.98 11.37 -17.53
CA ALA A 176 2.30 10.06 -17.57
C ALA A 176 3.23 8.97 -18.11
N GLN A 177 4.04 9.27 -19.15
CA GLN A 177 5.10 8.37 -19.65
C GLN A 177 6.10 8.04 -18.54
N LYS A 178 6.62 9.05 -17.84
CA LYS A 178 7.56 8.87 -16.72
C LYS A 178 7.01 7.93 -15.65
N ILE A 179 5.78 8.17 -15.20
CA ILE A 179 5.16 7.39 -14.12
C ILE A 179 4.84 5.97 -14.57
N THR A 180 4.26 5.79 -15.76
CA THR A 180 3.94 4.46 -16.28
C THR A 180 5.20 3.64 -16.63
N GLN A 181 6.27 4.28 -17.07
CA GLN A 181 7.58 3.64 -17.21
C GLN A 181 8.15 3.22 -15.85
N ALA A 182 8.10 4.11 -14.86
CA ALA A 182 8.55 3.80 -13.50
C ALA A 182 7.78 2.60 -12.94
N ALA A 183 6.49 2.44 -13.25
CA ALA A 183 5.65 1.35 -12.79
C ALA A 183 6.13 -0.03 -13.22
N TYR A 184 6.81 -0.17 -14.36
CA TYR A 184 7.36 -1.47 -14.77
C TYR A 184 8.89 -1.57 -14.64
N ILE A 185 9.64 -0.47 -14.73
CA ILE A 185 11.11 -0.51 -14.66
C ILE A 185 11.58 -0.84 -13.22
N TYR A 186 11.08 -0.10 -12.23
CA TYR A 186 11.55 -0.24 -10.85
C TYR A 186 11.23 -1.58 -10.18
N PRO A 187 10.09 -2.24 -10.41
CA PRO A 187 9.87 -3.58 -9.87
C PRO A 187 10.89 -4.62 -10.37
N TYR A 188 11.31 -4.54 -11.65
CA TYR A 188 12.34 -5.45 -12.16
C TYR A 188 13.74 -5.10 -11.65
N ALA A 189 14.04 -3.81 -11.49
CA ALA A 189 15.25 -3.37 -10.81
C ALA A 189 15.28 -3.86 -9.36
N THR A 190 14.17 -3.76 -8.62
CA THR A 190 14.02 -4.29 -7.26
C THR A 190 14.32 -5.78 -7.19
N ARG A 191 13.84 -6.58 -8.15
CA ARG A 191 14.14 -8.03 -8.22
C ARG A 191 15.63 -8.29 -8.39
N LYS A 192 16.33 -7.47 -9.18
CA LYS A 192 17.79 -7.59 -9.33
C LYS A 192 18.54 -7.21 -8.06
N GLU A 193 18.14 -6.12 -7.39
CA GLU A 193 18.72 -5.74 -6.09
C GLU A 193 18.50 -6.82 -5.03
N ARG A 194 17.28 -7.36 -4.96
CA ARG A 194 16.95 -8.46 -4.06
C ARG A 194 17.76 -9.72 -4.33
N TYR A 195 18.02 -10.04 -5.60
CA TYR A 195 18.89 -11.16 -5.95
C TYR A 195 20.30 -10.94 -5.40
N ALA A 196 20.88 -9.75 -5.62
CA ALA A 196 22.20 -9.40 -5.10
C ALA A 196 22.24 -9.47 -3.56
N LEU A 197 21.25 -8.89 -2.90
CA LEU A 197 21.12 -8.92 -1.45
C LEU A 197 21.10 -10.36 -0.87
N LEU A 198 20.39 -11.28 -1.53
CA LEU A 198 20.32 -12.69 -1.13
C LEU A 198 21.65 -13.46 -1.34
N ARG A 199 22.54 -12.96 -2.20
CA ARG A 199 23.90 -13.52 -2.41
C ARG A 199 24.91 -13.02 -1.39
N GLY A 200 24.58 -11.95 -0.65
CA GLY A 200 25.41 -11.38 0.39
C GLY A 200 26.62 -10.61 -0.13
N THR A 201 27.59 -10.36 0.74
CA THR A 201 28.74 -9.48 0.51
C THR A 201 29.65 -9.91 -0.65
N ASN A 202 29.67 -11.19 -0.99
CA ASN A 202 30.44 -11.73 -2.10
C ASN A 202 29.83 -11.42 -3.48
N TRP A 203 28.64 -10.80 -3.52
CA TRP A 203 27.95 -10.44 -4.74
C TRP A 203 27.74 -8.92 -4.80
N ASN A 204 28.82 -8.18 -5.00
CA ASN A 204 28.81 -6.71 -5.05
C ASN A 204 29.10 -6.17 -6.47
N GLU A 205 28.89 -4.86 -6.64
CA GLU A 205 29.06 -4.18 -7.92
C GLU A 205 30.49 -4.25 -8.46
N THR A 206 31.50 -4.24 -7.59
CA THR A 206 32.91 -4.31 -7.98
C THR A 206 33.24 -5.64 -8.66
N GLN A 207 32.73 -6.75 -8.10
CA GLN A 207 32.97 -8.10 -8.60
C GLN A 207 32.05 -8.49 -9.76
N ASN A 208 30.86 -7.91 -9.86
CA ASN A 208 29.80 -8.28 -10.79
C ASN A 208 29.30 -7.09 -11.62
N LYS A 209 30.20 -6.25 -12.14
CA LYS A 209 29.86 -5.01 -12.86
C LYS A 209 28.78 -5.20 -13.93
N SER A 210 28.89 -6.23 -14.76
CA SER A 210 27.95 -6.50 -15.84
C SER A 210 26.54 -6.83 -15.35
N TYR A 211 26.41 -7.39 -14.14
CA TYR A 211 25.11 -7.64 -13.52
C TYR A 211 24.42 -6.33 -13.13
N PHE A 212 25.16 -5.37 -12.59
CA PHE A 212 24.65 -4.09 -12.10
C PHE A 212 24.59 -2.98 -13.16
N ASP A 213 24.94 -3.25 -14.42
CA ASP A 213 24.91 -2.28 -15.53
C ASP A 213 23.58 -1.53 -15.69
N TYR A 214 22.47 -2.13 -15.28
CA TYR A 214 21.15 -1.51 -15.35
C TYR A 214 21.02 -0.26 -14.47
N ARG A 215 21.81 -0.14 -13.39
CA ARG A 215 21.79 1.00 -12.46
C ARG A 215 22.12 2.33 -13.15
N LYS A 216 22.96 2.33 -14.18
CA LYS A 216 23.32 3.54 -14.95
C LYS A 216 22.14 4.17 -15.72
N TYR A 217 21.07 3.40 -15.92
CA TYR A 217 19.85 3.87 -16.58
C TYR A 217 18.75 4.27 -15.61
N LEU A 218 19.03 4.21 -14.31
CA LEU A 218 18.08 4.54 -13.25
C LEU A 218 18.53 5.81 -12.54
N SER A 219 17.57 6.66 -12.20
CA SER A 219 17.85 7.91 -11.51
C SER A 219 17.56 7.83 -10.02
N PHE A 220 18.31 8.62 -9.26
CA PHE A 220 18.14 8.83 -7.83
C PHE A 220 17.67 10.26 -7.60
N GLY A 221 16.73 10.48 -6.68
CA GLY A 221 16.25 11.82 -6.36
C GLY A 221 15.05 12.31 -7.18
N GLU A 222 14.31 11.39 -7.84
CA GLU A 222 13.09 11.71 -8.60
C GLU A 222 11.97 12.17 -7.66
N THR A 223 11.73 13.48 -7.61
CA THR A 223 10.73 14.08 -6.70
C THR A 223 9.30 13.70 -7.07
N ASP A 224 8.99 13.57 -8.38
CA ASP A 224 7.68 13.13 -8.86
C ASP A 224 7.33 11.69 -8.44
N LEU A 225 8.34 10.90 -8.07
CA LEU A 225 8.20 9.51 -7.63
C LEU A 225 8.39 9.34 -6.12
N ALA A 226 8.51 10.43 -5.35
CA ALA A 226 8.82 10.38 -3.91
C ALA A 226 7.80 9.60 -3.07
N PHE A 227 6.57 9.43 -3.57
CA PHE A 227 5.49 8.66 -2.93
C PHE A 227 5.00 7.50 -3.81
N PHE A 228 5.79 7.10 -4.80
CA PHE A 228 5.44 6.00 -5.69
C PHE A 228 6.09 4.70 -5.23
N ASP A 229 5.29 3.78 -4.73
CA ASP A 229 5.74 2.53 -4.11
C ASP A 229 6.78 1.75 -4.93
N PRO A 230 6.65 1.56 -6.26
CA PRO A 230 7.67 0.87 -7.05
C PRO A 230 9.06 1.50 -6.96
N TYR A 231 9.12 2.83 -6.96
CA TYR A 231 10.38 3.57 -6.85
C TYR A 231 10.96 3.51 -5.44
N ILE A 232 10.13 3.72 -4.42
CA ILE A 232 10.53 3.62 -3.02
C ILE A 232 11.08 2.22 -2.71
N ASN A 233 10.36 1.18 -3.14
CA ASN A 233 10.80 -0.21 -2.96
C ASN A 233 12.16 -0.49 -3.63
N TYR A 234 12.39 0.05 -4.83
CA TYR A 234 13.68 -0.05 -5.50
C TYR A 234 14.79 0.59 -4.65
N LEU A 235 14.60 1.84 -4.25
CA LEU A 235 15.61 2.57 -3.46
C LEU A 235 15.88 1.86 -2.12
N MET A 236 14.86 1.35 -1.45
CA MET A 236 15.01 0.61 -0.20
C MET A 236 15.84 -0.67 -0.38
N ASN A 237 15.65 -1.43 -1.46
CA ASN A 237 16.44 -2.62 -1.75
C ASN A 237 17.87 -2.27 -2.19
N TYR A 238 18.04 -1.23 -3.03
CA TYR A 238 19.36 -0.70 -3.40
C TYR A 238 20.18 -0.29 -2.18
N LEU A 239 19.57 0.49 -1.27
CA LEU A 239 20.22 0.94 -0.05
C LEU A 239 20.52 -0.24 0.90
N SER A 240 19.70 -1.28 0.92
CA SER A 240 19.97 -2.50 1.67
C SER A 240 21.20 -3.24 1.14
N GLU A 241 21.34 -3.35 -0.18
CA GLU A 241 22.52 -3.96 -0.81
C GLU A 241 23.79 -3.13 -0.53
N LYS A 242 23.71 -1.81 -0.68
CA LYS A 242 24.83 -0.90 -0.39
C LYS A 242 25.23 -0.84 1.09
N ALA A 243 24.31 -1.15 2.00
CA ALA A 243 24.58 -1.18 3.43
C ALA A 243 25.25 -2.48 3.90
N LEU A 244 25.36 -3.51 3.04
CA LEU A 244 26.09 -4.73 3.37
C LEU A 244 27.56 -4.41 3.58
N ASP A 245 28.07 -4.78 4.75
CA ASP A 245 29.49 -4.64 5.10
C ASP A 245 30.19 -5.99 4.93
N SER A 246 31.40 -5.96 4.36
CA SER A 246 32.27 -7.15 4.20
C SER A 246 32.66 -7.80 5.53
N ALA A 247 32.65 -7.05 6.63
CA ALA A 247 32.99 -7.53 7.97
C ALA A 247 31.81 -8.22 8.69
N GLN A 248 30.58 -7.98 8.25
CA GLN A 248 29.42 -8.64 8.83
C GLN A 248 29.00 -9.81 7.94
N ASN A 249 29.21 -11.04 8.39
CA ASN A 249 28.54 -12.21 7.84
C ASN A 249 27.04 -11.98 7.98
N TYR A 250 26.44 -11.39 6.95
CA TYR A 250 25.02 -11.10 6.89
C TYR A 250 24.29 -12.45 6.86
N PHE A 251 23.89 -12.89 8.05
CA PHE A 251 23.05 -14.06 8.17
C PHE A 251 21.78 -13.79 7.40
N ARG A 252 21.60 -14.53 6.32
CA ARG A 252 20.44 -14.56 5.45
C ARG A 252 19.18 -14.29 6.25
N ASN A 253 18.52 -13.16 6.00
CA ASN A 253 17.17 -12.74 6.45
C ASN A 253 17.04 -11.90 7.72
N LYS A 254 18.10 -11.35 8.35
CA LYS A 254 17.90 -10.45 9.51
C LYS A 254 18.40 -9.05 9.22
N GLN A 255 17.48 -8.14 8.95
CA GLN A 255 17.76 -6.71 8.96
C GLN A 255 17.99 -6.28 10.41
N THR A 256 19.25 -6.16 10.79
CA THR A 256 19.62 -5.70 12.13
C THR A 256 19.50 -4.18 12.21
N THR A 257 19.33 -3.64 13.41
CA THR A 257 19.35 -2.19 13.67
C THR A 257 20.60 -1.52 13.11
N ILE A 258 21.78 -2.15 13.23
CA ILE A 258 23.04 -1.61 12.69
C ILE A 258 22.96 -1.46 11.16
N HIS A 259 22.41 -2.47 10.46
CA HIS A 259 22.19 -2.39 9.03
C HIS A 259 21.22 -1.25 8.66
N ASN A 260 20.13 -1.10 9.41
CA ASN A 260 19.16 -0.06 9.17
C ASN A 260 19.70 1.35 9.49
N ILE A 261 20.54 1.51 10.51
CA ILE A 261 21.29 2.75 10.77
C ILE A 261 22.22 3.07 9.59
N LYS A 262 22.92 2.10 9.03
CA LYS A 262 23.73 2.30 7.83
C LYS A 262 22.92 2.75 6.65
N ARG A 263 21.71 2.16 6.45
CA ARG A 263 20.76 2.61 5.41
C ARG A 263 20.33 4.05 5.61
N LEU A 264 20.06 4.50 6.85
CA LEU A 264 19.77 5.93 7.15
C LEU A 264 20.92 6.85 6.75
N GLN A 265 22.16 6.45 7.04
CA GLN A 265 23.34 7.22 6.65
C GLN A 265 23.46 7.33 5.13
N LEU A 266 23.21 6.23 4.40
CA LEU A 266 23.20 6.23 2.93
C LEU A 266 22.05 7.06 2.35
N ILE A 267 20.86 7.05 2.94
CA ILE A 267 19.75 7.95 2.57
C ILE A 267 20.23 9.40 2.68
N ASN A 268 20.89 9.76 3.78
CA ASN A 268 21.38 11.12 3.98
C ASN A 268 22.47 11.51 2.97
N GLN A 269 23.31 10.57 2.59
CA GLN A 269 24.42 10.77 1.67
C GLN A 269 23.95 10.87 0.20
N TYR A 270 23.06 9.98 -0.24
CA TYR A 270 22.72 9.85 -1.67
C TYR A 270 21.47 10.62 -2.09
N ILE A 271 20.58 10.94 -1.14
CA ILE A 271 19.31 11.58 -1.47
C ILE A 271 19.34 13.05 -1.06
N SER A 272 19.39 13.94 -2.04
CA SER A 272 19.44 15.40 -1.81
C SER A 272 18.07 16.02 -1.54
N GLY A 273 17.00 15.53 -2.19
CA GLY A 273 15.65 16.09 -2.07
C GLY A 273 15.00 15.77 -0.72
N SER A 274 14.61 16.81 0.04
CA SER A 274 14.07 16.65 1.41
C SER A 274 12.82 15.77 1.47
N VAL A 275 11.91 15.89 0.50
CA VAL A 275 10.66 15.12 0.46
C VAL A 275 10.94 13.63 0.32
N LEU A 276 11.75 13.25 -0.68
CA LEU A 276 12.13 11.85 -0.90
C LEU A 276 12.95 11.29 0.27
N LYS A 277 13.92 12.08 0.76
CA LYS A 277 14.76 11.71 1.92
C LYS A 277 13.90 11.40 3.15
N ASN A 278 12.99 12.30 3.50
CA ASN A 278 12.10 12.13 4.64
C ASN A 278 11.18 10.92 4.47
N ASN A 279 10.66 10.68 3.26
CA ASN A 279 9.77 9.54 3.02
C ASN A 279 10.51 8.20 3.08
N LEU A 280 11.72 8.11 2.53
CA LEU A 280 12.58 6.91 2.64
C LEU A 280 12.97 6.64 4.11
N ALA A 281 13.39 7.68 4.85
CA ALA A 281 13.73 7.53 6.26
C ALA A 281 12.50 7.08 7.08
N ARG A 282 11.31 7.63 6.80
CA ARG A 282 10.06 7.20 7.41
C ARG A 282 9.74 5.73 7.10
N ALA A 283 9.82 5.33 5.82
CA ALA A 283 9.58 3.94 5.42
C ALA A 283 10.54 2.97 6.15
N LEU A 284 11.81 3.35 6.25
CA LEU A 284 12.81 2.57 6.98
C LEU A 284 12.53 2.52 8.49
N ALA A 285 12.02 3.59 9.08
CA ALA A 285 11.64 3.61 10.49
C ALA A 285 10.47 2.65 10.77
N PHE A 286 9.48 2.58 9.89
CA PHE A 286 8.40 1.60 10.00
C PHE A 286 8.92 0.16 9.87
N GLU A 287 9.84 -0.08 8.94
CA GLU A 287 10.47 -1.40 8.75
C GLU A 287 11.24 -1.83 10.00
N GLU A 288 12.05 -0.93 10.62
CA GLU A 288 12.79 -1.18 11.84
C GLU A 288 11.86 -1.43 13.03
N LEU A 289 10.90 -0.54 13.28
CA LEU A 289 10.04 -0.62 14.45
C LEU A 289 9.09 -1.82 14.43
N LEU A 290 8.61 -2.23 13.25
CA LEU A 290 7.76 -3.42 13.11
C LEU A 290 8.57 -4.73 13.15
N ASN A 291 9.90 -4.67 13.10
CA ASN A 291 10.76 -5.81 13.35
C ASN A 291 11.04 -5.95 14.85
N LEU A 292 10.25 -6.76 15.53
CA LEU A 292 10.31 -6.92 16.98
C LEU A 292 11.63 -7.55 17.49
N GLU A 293 12.40 -8.22 16.63
CA GLU A 293 13.74 -8.72 16.99
C GLU A 293 14.68 -7.54 17.31
N ASN A 294 14.42 -6.37 16.73
CA ASN A 294 15.18 -5.14 16.93
C ASN A 294 14.68 -4.29 18.11
N GLN A 295 13.59 -4.65 18.78
CA GLN A 295 12.89 -3.79 19.76
C GLN A 295 13.82 -3.20 20.82
N LYS A 296 14.84 -3.93 21.27
CA LYS A 296 15.82 -3.46 22.28
C LYS A 296 16.66 -2.27 21.79
N ASN A 297 16.78 -2.09 20.49
CA ASN A 297 17.64 -1.09 19.85
C ASN A 297 16.85 0.03 19.17
N HIS A 298 15.51 0.04 19.31
CA HIS A 298 14.66 1.06 18.68
C HIS A 298 15.06 2.49 19.08
N ASP A 299 15.45 2.73 20.34
CA ASP A 299 15.86 4.05 20.83
C ASP A 299 17.14 4.55 20.13
N GLU A 300 18.10 3.66 19.86
CA GLU A 300 19.32 3.98 19.12
C GLU A 300 19.00 4.34 17.67
N PHE A 301 18.16 3.54 17.01
CA PHE A 301 17.71 3.82 15.67
C PHE A 301 16.95 5.16 15.58
N LEU A 302 16.05 5.44 16.51
CA LEU A 302 15.28 6.68 16.54
C LEU A 302 16.17 7.93 16.69
N LYS A 303 17.24 7.87 17.44
CA LYS A 303 18.24 8.96 17.52
C LYS A 303 18.84 9.25 16.13
N GLN A 304 19.20 8.23 15.37
CA GLN A 304 19.76 8.37 14.02
C GLN A 304 18.69 8.85 13.01
N PHE A 305 17.46 8.35 13.15
CA PHE A 305 16.32 8.80 12.34
C PHE A 305 16.09 10.31 12.45
N LEU A 306 16.19 10.88 13.66
CA LEU A 306 16.03 12.32 13.90
C LEU A 306 17.09 13.18 13.21
N MET A 307 18.29 12.64 12.97
CA MET A 307 19.35 13.37 12.26
C MET A 307 19.11 13.45 10.77
N VAL A 308 18.33 12.50 10.21
CA VAL A 308 18.10 12.40 8.76
C VAL A 308 16.74 12.97 8.36
N ASN A 309 15.71 12.77 9.16
CA ASN A 309 14.34 13.21 8.89
C ASN A 309 14.05 14.55 9.57
N ASN A 310 13.71 15.56 8.78
CA ASN A 310 13.36 16.90 9.29
C ASN A 310 11.85 17.19 9.27
N SER A 311 11.01 16.20 8.94
CA SER A 311 9.55 16.33 8.93
C SER A 311 8.97 16.09 10.32
N LYS A 312 8.42 17.14 10.94
CA LYS A 312 7.73 17.04 12.24
C LYS A 312 6.56 16.05 12.21
N SER A 313 5.85 15.96 11.08
CA SER A 313 4.75 15.01 10.90
C SER A 313 5.25 13.56 10.95
N HIS A 314 6.31 13.24 10.20
CA HIS A 314 6.89 11.90 10.21
C HIS A 314 7.47 11.53 11.58
N PHE A 315 8.08 12.50 12.26
CA PHE A 315 8.57 12.30 13.62
C PHE A 315 7.44 11.88 14.58
N ASN A 316 6.35 12.65 14.61
CA ASN A 316 5.20 12.33 15.48
C ASN A 316 4.58 10.97 15.15
N GLU A 317 4.51 10.62 13.86
CA GLU A 317 3.98 9.33 13.41
C GLU A 317 4.87 8.17 13.84
N VAL A 318 6.18 8.28 13.65
CA VAL A 318 7.17 7.23 14.01
C VAL A 318 7.25 7.06 15.53
N LEU A 319 7.27 8.15 16.30
CA LEU A 319 7.20 8.08 17.77
C LEU A 319 5.88 7.49 18.26
N GLY A 320 4.77 7.85 17.63
CA GLY A 320 3.46 7.27 17.92
C GLY A 320 3.49 5.75 17.76
N LEU A 321 4.00 5.26 16.63
CA LEU A 321 4.15 3.82 16.39
C LEU A 321 5.05 3.14 17.43
N HIS A 322 6.19 3.74 17.77
CA HIS A 322 7.08 3.21 18.81
C HIS A 322 6.38 3.07 20.16
N ASN A 323 5.61 4.10 20.57
CA ASN A 323 4.84 4.07 21.81
C ASN A 323 3.73 3.00 21.76
N ASP A 324 3.01 2.87 20.64
CA ASP A 324 1.97 1.86 20.47
C ASP A 324 2.56 0.44 20.53
N ILE A 325 3.73 0.19 19.92
CA ILE A 325 4.45 -1.08 20.03
C ILE A 325 4.83 -1.40 21.49
N ASN A 326 5.35 -0.41 22.22
CA ASN A 326 5.71 -0.58 23.63
C ASN A 326 4.48 -0.85 24.51
N ASN A 327 3.34 -0.22 24.22
CA ASN A 327 2.07 -0.48 24.91
C ASN A 327 1.53 -1.90 24.65
N MET A 328 1.87 -2.49 23.49
CA MET A 328 1.49 -3.85 23.11
C MET A 328 2.49 -4.91 23.55
N SER A 329 3.52 -4.56 24.32
CA SER A 329 4.55 -5.48 24.81
C SER A 329 4.00 -6.40 25.91
N LYS A 330 4.59 -7.59 26.00
CA LYS A 330 4.30 -8.60 27.05
C LYS A 330 4.32 -7.97 28.46
N GLY A 331 3.34 -8.31 29.28
CA GLY A 331 3.20 -7.83 30.66
C GLY A 331 2.44 -6.51 30.81
N ARG A 332 2.14 -5.82 29.70
CA ARG A 332 1.28 -4.62 29.70
C ARG A 332 -0.19 -5.03 29.66
N LYS A 333 -1.08 -4.19 30.19
CA LYS A 333 -2.52 -4.32 29.95
C LYS A 333 -2.84 -3.97 28.51
N LEU A 334 -3.80 -4.70 27.93
CA LEU A 334 -4.30 -4.35 26.59
C LEU A 334 -4.85 -2.92 26.60
N PRO A 335 -4.40 -2.03 25.68
CA PRO A 335 -4.96 -0.69 25.55
C PRO A 335 -6.47 -0.74 25.29
N GLU A 336 -7.24 0.07 26.03
CA GLU A 336 -8.68 0.06 25.94
C GLU A 336 -9.17 0.64 24.60
N LEU A 337 -10.08 -0.09 23.95
CA LEU A 337 -10.77 0.33 22.73
C LEU A 337 -12.27 0.11 22.85
N ALA A 338 -13.04 1.01 22.22
CA ALA A 338 -14.44 0.78 21.93
C ALA A 338 -14.56 -0.14 20.70
N LEU A 339 -15.30 -1.23 20.87
CA LEU A 339 -15.55 -2.25 19.85
C LEU A 339 -17.05 -2.34 19.58
N GLN A 340 -17.43 -2.86 18.43
CA GLN A 340 -18.80 -3.14 18.07
C GLN A 340 -19.10 -4.64 18.24
N ASN A 341 -20.25 -4.97 18.82
CA ASN A 341 -20.76 -6.33 18.88
C ASN A 341 -21.73 -6.64 17.72
N HIS A 342 -22.27 -7.86 17.66
CA HIS A 342 -23.24 -8.29 16.63
C HIS A 342 -24.59 -7.57 16.69
N LYS A 343 -24.94 -6.92 17.81
CA LYS A 343 -26.13 -6.09 17.93
C LYS A 343 -25.90 -4.65 17.51
N LEU A 344 -24.68 -4.37 17.01
CA LEU A 344 -24.18 -3.04 16.66
C LEU A 344 -23.99 -2.11 17.87
N ASP A 345 -24.03 -2.66 19.10
CA ASP A 345 -23.76 -1.89 20.31
C ASP A 345 -22.25 -1.65 20.46
N THR A 346 -21.93 -0.51 21.05
CA THR A 346 -20.56 -0.19 21.47
C THR A 346 -20.25 -0.85 22.81
N ILE A 347 -19.18 -1.62 22.85
CA ILE A 347 -18.68 -2.31 24.05
C ILE A 347 -17.22 -1.98 24.30
N SER A 348 -16.76 -2.03 25.55
CA SER A 348 -15.34 -1.85 25.88
C SER A 348 -14.56 -3.15 25.73
N SER A 349 -13.28 -3.06 25.34
CA SER A 349 -12.34 -4.19 25.35
C SER A 349 -12.07 -4.76 26.77
N ASN A 350 -12.53 -4.11 27.83
CA ASN A 350 -12.50 -4.64 29.20
C ASN A 350 -13.30 -5.95 29.38
N LEU A 351 -14.17 -6.31 28.42
CA LEU A 351 -14.88 -7.60 28.40
C LEU A 351 -13.98 -8.84 28.35
N PHE A 352 -12.68 -8.68 28.05
CA PHE A 352 -11.73 -9.79 27.96
C PHE A 352 -11.22 -10.26 29.34
N TYR A 353 -11.64 -9.63 30.41
CA TYR A 353 -11.30 -10.09 31.76
C TYR A 353 -12.04 -11.40 32.14
N GLY A 354 -11.45 -12.15 33.05
CA GLY A 354 -12.01 -13.37 33.63
C GLY A 354 -11.58 -14.66 32.95
N ARG A 355 -11.23 -14.63 31.67
CA ARG A 355 -10.77 -15.80 30.90
C ARG A 355 -9.63 -15.46 29.95
N PRO A 356 -8.59 -16.32 29.84
CA PRO A 356 -7.54 -16.09 28.83
C PRO A 356 -8.15 -15.96 27.43
N THR A 357 -7.67 -14.98 26.65
CA THR A 357 -8.29 -14.61 25.37
C THR A 357 -7.27 -14.58 24.25
N VAL A 358 -7.65 -15.13 23.10
CA VAL A 358 -6.96 -14.99 21.83
C VAL A 358 -7.77 -14.09 20.92
N LEU A 359 -7.23 -12.90 20.60
CA LEU A 359 -7.79 -12.01 19.59
C LEU A 359 -7.11 -12.34 18.25
N TYR A 360 -7.90 -12.51 17.19
CA TYR A 360 -7.44 -12.69 15.82
C TYR A 360 -8.18 -11.72 14.91
N PHE A 361 -7.55 -11.30 13.81
CA PHE A 361 -8.06 -10.23 12.97
C PHE A 361 -8.50 -10.72 11.60
N TRP A 362 -9.51 -10.06 11.05
CA TRP A 362 -10.02 -10.31 9.72
C TRP A 362 -10.63 -9.05 9.10
N SER A 363 -10.84 -9.08 7.76
CA SER A 363 -11.37 -7.96 7.00
C SER A 363 -12.50 -8.40 6.08
N GLN A 364 -13.51 -7.55 5.92
CA GLN A 364 -14.61 -7.74 4.97
C GLN A 364 -14.15 -7.74 3.52
N THR A 365 -12.98 -7.14 3.24
CA THR A 365 -12.40 -7.06 1.89
C THR A 365 -11.55 -8.28 1.51
N GLN A 366 -11.32 -9.21 2.46
CA GLN A 366 -10.49 -10.40 2.26
C GLN A 366 -11.20 -11.67 2.73
N MET A 367 -12.31 -12.02 2.09
CA MET A 367 -13.18 -13.12 2.50
C MET A 367 -12.52 -14.50 2.45
N GLY A 368 -11.53 -14.71 1.59
CA GLY A 368 -10.72 -15.93 1.58
C GLY A 368 -9.92 -16.10 2.87
N HIS A 369 -9.22 -15.04 3.30
CA HIS A 369 -8.52 -14.99 4.57
C HIS A 369 -9.48 -15.21 5.76
N TYR A 370 -10.63 -14.56 5.73
CA TYR A 370 -11.66 -14.69 6.77
C TYR A 370 -12.09 -16.15 6.99
N ARG A 371 -12.44 -16.87 5.91
CA ARG A 371 -12.86 -18.30 5.99
C ARG A 371 -11.79 -19.18 6.63
N ASN A 372 -10.54 -19.04 6.17
CA ASN A 372 -9.40 -19.81 6.69
C ASN A 372 -9.16 -19.51 8.18
N THR A 373 -9.26 -18.24 8.56
CA THR A 373 -9.04 -17.77 9.93
C THR A 373 -10.11 -18.28 10.89
N ILE A 374 -11.40 -18.24 10.52
CA ILE A 374 -12.50 -18.81 11.29
C ILE A 374 -12.35 -20.32 11.47
N GLN A 375 -12.01 -21.05 10.40
CA GLN A 375 -11.80 -22.51 10.49
C GLN A 375 -10.66 -22.83 11.47
N LYS A 376 -9.56 -22.08 11.40
CA LYS A 376 -8.44 -22.22 12.34
C LYS A 376 -8.85 -21.89 13.78
N ALA A 377 -9.62 -20.81 14.00
CA ALA A 377 -10.12 -20.46 15.32
C ALA A 377 -11.04 -21.57 15.90
N LYS A 378 -11.97 -22.13 15.11
CA LYS A 378 -12.82 -23.28 15.50
C LYS A 378 -11.99 -24.50 15.89
N LYS A 379 -10.91 -24.80 15.14
CA LYS A 379 -10.00 -25.92 15.45
C LYS A 379 -9.25 -25.67 16.76
N LEU A 380 -8.66 -24.49 16.91
CA LEU A 380 -7.89 -24.13 18.11
C LEU A 380 -8.76 -24.03 19.37
N SER A 381 -10.00 -23.55 19.28
CA SER A 381 -10.91 -23.47 20.43
C SER A 381 -11.30 -24.85 20.97
N LYS A 382 -11.39 -25.87 20.12
CA LYS A 382 -11.58 -27.28 20.55
C LYS A 382 -10.32 -27.85 21.21
N GLN A 383 -9.12 -27.48 20.70
CA GLN A 383 -7.84 -27.97 21.22
C GLN A 383 -7.44 -27.29 22.52
N PHE A 384 -7.84 -26.03 22.71
CA PHE A 384 -7.48 -25.18 23.85
C PHE A 384 -8.75 -24.56 24.49
N PRO A 385 -9.59 -25.38 25.14
CA PRO A 385 -10.89 -24.94 25.68
C PRO A 385 -10.76 -23.93 26.83
N GLN A 386 -9.59 -23.79 27.46
CA GLN A 386 -9.29 -22.79 28.48
C GLN A 386 -9.27 -21.36 27.93
N TYR A 387 -8.96 -21.18 26.62
CA TYR A 387 -8.96 -19.89 25.97
C TYR A 387 -10.31 -19.57 25.33
N GLN A 388 -10.72 -18.32 25.37
CA GLN A 388 -11.73 -17.81 24.45
C GLN A 388 -11.08 -17.22 23.19
N PHE A 389 -11.66 -17.51 22.03
CA PHE A 389 -11.21 -16.99 20.75
C PHE A 389 -12.19 -15.94 20.27
N LYS A 390 -11.72 -14.71 20.04
CA LYS A 390 -12.51 -13.57 19.57
C LYS A 390 -11.94 -13.04 18.25
N GLY A 391 -12.75 -13.09 17.19
CA GLY A 391 -12.41 -12.45 15.93
C GLY A 391 -12.73 -10.97 15.98
N VAL A 392 -11.81 -10.13 15.50
CA VAL A 392 -12.00 -8.68 15.42
C VAL A 392 -11.94 -8.28 13.94
N CYS A 393 -13.09 -7.87 13.42
CA CYS A 393 -13.19 -7.27 12.08
C CYS A 393 -12.54 -5.89 12.07
N LEU A 394 -11.76 -5.59 11.04
CA LEU A 394 -11.13 -4.27 10.91
C LEU A 394 -12.15 -3.16 10.58
N GLN A 395 -13.29 -3.48 10.01
CA GLN A 395 -14.36 -2.54 9.70
C GLN A 395 -15.57 -2.78 10.59
N PRO A 396 -16.39 -1.76 10.85
CA PRO A 396 -17.68 -1.92 11.51
C PRO A 396 -18.55 -2.98 10.81
N PHE A 397 -19.35 -3.72 11.55
CA PHE A 397 -20.27 -4.67 10.96
C PHE A 397 -21.32 -3.96 10.09
N ASN A 398 -21.66 -4.58 8.99
CA ASN A 398 -22.77 -4.21 8.12
C ASN A 398 -23.75 -5.39 7.97
N GLU A 399 -24.91 -5.15 7.38
CA GLU A 399 -25.96 -6.16 7.20
C GLU A 399 -25.47 -7.39 6.44
N ILE A 400 -24.62 -7.19 5.41
CA ILE A 400 -24.07 -8.28 4.60
C ILE A 400 -23.22 -9.23 5.45
N VAL A 401 -22.35 -8.68 6.29
CA VAL A 401 -21.50 -9.48 7.18
C VAL A 401 -22.32 -10.22 8.23
N LEU A 402 -23.34 -9.56 8.82
CA LEU A 402 -24.22 -10.21 9.78
C LEU A 402 -25.00 -11.37 9.15
N GLN A 403 -25.46 -11.22 7.90
CA GLN A 403 -26.08 -12.32 7.15
C GLN A 403 -25.08 -13.47 6.87
N VAL A 404 -23.85 -13.16 6.46
CA VAL A 404 -22.80 -14.18 6.28
C VAL A 404 -22.50 -14.92 7.57
N HIS A 405 -22.42 -14.24 8.72
CA HIS A 405 -22.22 -14.88 10.01
C HIS A 405 -23.38 -15.84 10.35
N LYS A 406 -24.62 -15.44 10.08
CA LYS A 406 -25.79 -16.30 10.26
C LYS A 406 -25.75 -17.53 9.38
N MET A 407 -25.43 -17.37 8.09
CA MET A 407 -25.31 -18.47 7.13
C MET A 407 -24.18 -19.45 7.46
N MET A 408 -23.07 -18.97 8.04
CA MET A 408 -21.91 -19.78 8.44
C MET A 408 -22.02 -20.32 9.87
N GLU A 409 -23.15 -20.09 10.56
CA GLU A 409 -23.39 -20.48 11.94
C GLU A 409 -22.27 -20.03 12.89
N ILE A 410 -21.84 -18.78 12.75
CA ILE A 410 -20.79 -18.19 13.60
C ILE A 410 -21.45 -17.64 14.85
N PRO A 411 -21.03 -18.09 16.05
CA PRO A 411 -21.61 -17.57 17.29
C PRO A 411 -21.34 -16.08 17.44
N ALA A 412 -22.40 -15.31 17.67
CA ALA A 412 -22.37 -13.84 17.70
C ALA A 412 -21.37 -13.29 18.72
N GLU A 413 -21.26 -13.95 19.88
CA GLU A 413 -20.36 -13.58 20.95
C GLU A 413 -18.87 -13.79 20.63
N THR A 414 -18.55 -14.53 19.56
CA THR A 414 -17.16 -14.77 19.16
C THR A 414 -16.59 -13.70 18.23
N GLN A 415 -17.43 -12.79 17.73
CA GLN A 415 -17.02 -11.80 16.75
C GLN A 415 -17.28 -10.38 17.23
N LEU A 416 -16.32 -9.53 16.99
CA LEU A 416 -16.29 -8.11 17.31
C LEU A 416 -15.80 -7.33 16.08
N ALA A 417 -15.95 -6.02 16.11
CA ALA A 417 -15.43 -5.16 15.05
C ALA A 417 -14.83 -3.88 15.64
N PHE A 418 -13.85 -3.29 14.96
CA PHE A 418 -13.46 -1.91 15.23
C PHE A 418 -14.59 -0.98 14.81
N ILE A 419 -14.91 0.00 15.66
CA ILE A 419 -15.80 1.12 15.30
C ILE A 419 -15.04 2.09 14.42
N ASP A 420 -13.77 2.31 14.74
CA ASP A 420 -12.84 3.18 14.04
C ASP A 420 -11.61 2.34 13.65
N PHE A 421 -11.48 2.08 12.35
CA PHE A 421 -10.38 1.28 11.80
C PHE A 421 -9.01 1.92 12.09
N GLU A 422 -8.89 3.23 11.85
CA GLU A 422 -7.61 3.93 11.98
C GLU A 422 -7.13 3.90 13.43
N LYS A 423 -8.00 4.26 14.36
CA LYS A 423 -7.71 4.24 15.78
C LYS A 423 -7.41 2.82 16.28
N GLY A 424 -8.25 1.85 15.93
CA GLY A 424 -8.11 0.45 16.38
C GLY A 424 -6.83 -0.20 15.86
N SER A 425 -6.57 -0.10 14.55
CA SER A 425 -5.39 -0.68 13.91
C SER A 425 -4.09 -0.03 14.40
N LYS A 426 -4.09 1.27 14.65
CA LYS A 426 -2.93 2.00 15.20
C LYS A 426 -2.66 1.59 16.65
N GLN A 427 -3.63 1.72 17.53
CA GLN A 427 -3.48 1.52 18.97
C GLN A 427 -3.11 0.07 19.34
N TRP A 428 -3.66 -0.92 18.62
CA TRP A 428 -3.31 -2.33 18.78
C TRP A 428 -2.24 -2.80 17.78
N VAL A 429 -1.65 -1.88 17.01
CA VAL A 429 -0.61 -2.12 15.99
C VAL A 429 -0.98 -3.26 15.05
N VAL A 430 -2.21 -3.28 14.50
CA VAL A 430 -2.65 -4.31 13.55
C VAL A 430 -2.15 -3.97 12.16
N SER A 431 -0.90 -4.34 11.87
CA SER A 431 -0.24 -4.11 10.57
C SER A 431 -0.50 -5.21 9.55
N LEU A 432 -0.89 -6.41 10.01
CA LEU A 432 -1.15 -7.59 9.18
C LEU A 432 -2.37 -8.34 9.70
N LEU A 433 -3.20 -8.90 8.83
CA LEU A 433 -4.39 -9.67 9.20
C LEU A 433 -4.08 -11.00 9.91
N ASN A 434 -2.91 -11.57 9.67
CA ASN A 434 -2.49 -12.81 10.34
C ASN A 434 -1.98 -12.60 11.77
N ARG A 435 -2.06 -11.38 12.29
CA ARG A 435 -1.71 -11.07 13.66
C ARG A 435 -2.66 -11.71 14.66
N ALA A 436 -2.16 -12.02 15.86
CA ALA A 436 -2.95 -12.37 17.02
C ALA A 436 -2.43 -11.66 18.26
N ILE A 437 -3.32 -11.42 19.22
CA ILE A 437 -2.99 -10.94 20.55
C ILE A 437 -3.47 -12.00 21.54
N VAL A 438 -2.57 -12.43 22.46
CA VAL A 438 -2.87 -13.41 23.49
C VAL A 438 -2.87 -12.71 24.85
N LEU A 439 -3.96 -12.84 25.59
CA LEU A 439 -4.17 -12.21 26.90
C LEU A 439 -4.33 -13.26 28.00
N ASP A 440 -3.87 -12.95 29.18
CA ASP A 440 -4.22 -13.70 30.41
C ASP A 440 -5.64 -13.36 30.89
N LYS A 441 -6.11 -14.04 31.94
CA LYS A 441 -7.44 -13.79 32.54
C LYS A 441 -7.64 -12.40 33.16
N ARG A 442 -6.57 -11.60 33.30
CA ARG A 442 -6.59 -10.22 33.80
C ARG A 442 -6.50 -9.20 32.69
N GLY A 443 -6.53 -9.62 31.42
CA GLY A 443 -6.36 -8.75 30.26
C GLY A 443 -4.92 -8.26 30.06
N VAL A 444 -3.93 -8.93 30.68
CA VAL A 444 -2.52 -8.64 30.50
C VAL A 444 -2.00 -9.37 29.26
N ILE A 445 -1.23 -8.70 28.45
CA ILE A 445 -0.68 -9.22 27.21
C ILE A 445 0.37 -10.30 27.50
N ILE A 446 0.11 -11.52 27.06
CA ILE A 446 1.05 -12.64 27.03
C ILE A 446 1.93 -12.54 25.76
N ASP A 447 1.29 -12.29 24.63
CA ASP A 447 1.91 -12.04 23.33
C ASP A 447 1.04 -11.03 22.55
N GLY A 448 1.59 -9.85 22.31
CA GLY A 448 0.90 -8.80 21.55
C GLY A 448 1.12 -8.91 20.03
N PHE A 449 1.99 -9.79 19.54
CA PHE A 449 2.49 -9.82 18.17
C PHE A 449 2.50 -11.22 17.54
N GLY A 450 1.71 -12.16 18.08
CA GLY A 450 1.65 -13.53 17.59
C GLY A 450 1.20 -13.60 16.11
N ASN A 451 1.67 -14.61 15.41
CA ASN A 451 1.24 -14.91 14.04
C ASN A 451 0.16 -16.01 14.07
N PHE A 452 -1.12 -15.61 13.94
CA PHE A 452 -2.23 -16.55 13.95
C PHE A 452 -2.17 -17.61 12.85
N SER A 453 -1.59 -17.29 11.69
CA SER A 453 -1.48 -18.21 10.57
C SER A 453 -0.34 -19.23 10.73
N SER A 454 0.64 -18.98 11.61
CA SER A 454 1.76 -19.88 11.83
C SER A 454 1.30 -21.27 12.33
N PRO A 455 1.88 -22.36 11.82
CA PRO A 455 1.68 -23.70 12.41
C PRO A 455 2.11 -23.78 13.88
N GLU A 456 3.10 -22.99 14.27
CA GLU A 456 3.68 -22.97 15.62
C GLU A 456 2.83 -22.18 16.62
N PHE A 457 1.78 -21.48 16.20
CA PHE A 457 0.92 -20.69 17.10
C PHE A 457 0.33 -21.54 18.23
N SER A 458 0.02 -22.80 17.96
CA SER A 458 -0.45 -23.74 19.00
C SER A 458 0.59 -24.02 20.09
N ASN A 459 1.90 -23.93 19.79
CA ASN A 459 2.96 -24.14 20.78
C ASN A 459 3.00 -22.97 21.77
N LEU A 460 2.71 -21.74 21.31
CA LEU A 460 2.57 -20.58 22.18
C LEU A 460 1.41 -20.80 23.19
N LEU A 461 0.25 -21.29 22.74
CA LEU A 461 -0.91 -21.52 23.61
C LEU A 461 -0.70 -22.65 24.63
N ARG A 462 0.16 -23.65 24.34
CA ARG A 462 0.52 -24.71 25.28
C ARG A 462 1.42 -24.22 26.40
N LYS A 463 2.18 -23.16 26.14
CA LYS A 463 3.17 -22.65 27.08
C LYS A 463 2.56 -21.84 28.22
N TYR A 464 1.37 -21.33 28.03
CA TYR A 464 0.64 -20.48 28.96
C TYR A 464 -0.77 -21.02 29.20
#